data_9b15024645635648416dfe9df31f1889
#
_entry.id   9b15024645635648416dfe9df31f1889
#
_cell.length_a   1.000
_cell.length_b   1.000
_cell.length_c   1.000
_cell.angle_alpha   90.00
_cell.angle_beta   90.00
_cell.angle_gamma   90.00
#
_symmetry.space_group_name_H-M   'P 1'
#
loop_
_entity.id
_entity.type
_entity.pdbx_description
1 polymer ?
#
loop_
_entity_poly.entity_id
_entity_poly.type
_entity_poly.pdbx_seq_one_letter_code
_entity_poly.pdbx_strand_id
1 'polypeptide(L)'
;MTLLESAAERKEQRKATARVALWGRVFQRLLYALNRQRIPVLLIVLICAAAGTYSLWLSHTNLPNEAAAAGTAPVEVTVQDLQGTLNNATLTLKEKNGNRRISMAVGSTEALAIARQRGNSQIPPDQQPQAYDLMRDTIQQLGARVDRVIVNDATQREYLAQVVVSNGGDVKVIKARPGDAVALALKSGAPIYVEDKVLDRFGSKGSG
;
A
#
# COMPACT_ATOMS: atom_id res chain seq x y z
N MET A 1 -31.26 42.03 57.49
CA MET A 1 -31.41 41.78 56.03
C MET A 1 -30.71 40.53 55.54
N THR A 2 -30.11 39.71 56.40
CA THR A 2 -29.25 38.54 56.02
C THR A 2 -29.88 37.15 56.20
N LEU A 3 -31.02 37.04 56.88
CA LEU A 3 -31.67 35.74 57.14
C LEU A 3 -32.64 35.30 56.03
N LEU A 4 -33.19 36.24 55.30
CA LEU A 4 -34.11 35.94 54.17
C LEU A 4 -33.36 35.52 52.89
N GLU A 5 -32.16 36.08 52.67
CA GLU A 5 -31.29 35.74 51.53
C GLU A 5 -30.76 34.29 51.64
N SER A 6 -30.37 33.87 52.85
CA SER A 6 -29.87 32.51 53.08
C SER A 6 -30.95 31.43 52.95
N ALA A 7 -32.22 31.79 53.11
CA ALA A 7 -33.35 30.86 52.94
C ALA A 7 -33.72 30.69 51.45
N ALA A 8 -33.56 31.74 50.64
CA ALA A 8 -33.77 31.69 49.20
C ALA A 8 -32.70 30.87 48.50
N GLU A 9 -31.43 31.04 48.86
CA GLU A 9 -30.33 30.25 48.33
C GLU A 9 -30.45 28.75 48.64
N ARG A 10 -30.84 28.40 49.86
CA ARG A 10 -31.08 27.00 50.24
C ARG A 10 -32.26 26.39 49.52
N LYS A 11 -33.26 27.17 49.13
CA LYS A 11 -34.41 26.69 48.34
C LYS A 11 -34.04 26.46 46.87
N GLU A 12 -33.17 27.30 46.34
CA GLU A 12 -32.65 27.12 44.98
C GLU A 12 -31.70 25.91 44.89
N GLN A 13 -30.80 25.74 45.86
CA GLN A 13 -29.91 24.58 45.93
C GLN A 13 -30.69 23.26 46.08
N ARG A 14 -31.79 23.25 46.86
CA ARG A 14 -32.65 22.04 46.96
C ARG A 14 -33.38 21.72 45.66
N LYS A 15 -33.76 22.74 44.88
CA LYS A 15 -34.36 22.52 43.54
C LYS A 15 -33.34 22.02 42.53
N ALA A 16 -32.11 22.52 42.58
CA ALA A 16 -31.03 22.06 41.72
C ALA A 16 -30.65 20.60 42.00
N THR A 17 -30.50 20.23 43.30
CA THR A 17 -30.20 18.84 43.68
C THR A 17 -31.34 17.87 43.38
N ALA A 18 -32.61 18.32 43.52
CA ALA A 18 -33.78 17.52 43.15
C ALA A 18 -33.88 17.28 41.62
N ARG A 19 -33.49 18.27 40.80
CA ARG A 19 -33.41 18.12 39.36
C ARG A 19 -32.35 17.11 38.93
N VAL A 20 -31.15 17.18 39.51
CA VAL A 20 -30.06 16.23 39.23
C VAL A 20 -30.45 14.82 39.65
N ALA A 21 -31.11 14.63 40.79
CA ALA A 21 -31.58 13.33 41.24
C ALA A 21 -32.73 12.76 40.36
N LEU A 22 -33.58 13.61 39.79
CA LEU A 22 -34.63 13.20 38.86
C LEU A 22 -34.06 12.75 37.54
N TRP A 23 -33.08 13.49 37.01
CA TRP A 23 -32.36 13.10 35.78
C TRP A 23 -31.59 11.80 35.92
N GLY A 24 -30.95 11.57 37.08
CA GLY A 24 -30.26 10.31 37.38
C GLY A 24 -31.20 9.10 37.37
N ARG A 25 -32.40 9.23 37.90
CA ARG A 25 -33.41 8.15 37.90
C ARG A 25 -34.02 7.92 36.54
N VAL A 26 -34.25 8.96 35.75
CA VAL A 26 -34.72 8.84 34.37
C VAL A 26 -33.65 8.17 33.49
N PHE A 27 -32.37 8.58 33.68
CA PHE A 27 -31.25 8.01 32.93
C PHE A 27 -31.02 6.52 33.28
N GLN A 28 -31.14 6.13 34.56
CA GLN A 28 -31.04 4.74 34.98
C GLN A 28 -32.20 3.89 34.43
N ARG A 29 -33.43 4.42 34.39
CA ARG A 29 -34.58 3.70 33.77
C ARG A 29 -34.43 3.57 32.25
N LEU A 30 -33.91 4.58 31.60
CA LEU A 30 -33.56 4.55 30.16
C LEU A 30 -32.44 3.52 29.89
N LEU A 31 -31.43 3.48 30.73
CA LEU A 31 -30.36 2.49 30.66
C LEU A 31 -30.90 1.05 30.90
N TYR A 32 -31.86 0.86 31.80
CA TYR A 32 -32.42 -0.45 32.06
C TYR A 32 -33.40 -0.92 30.98
N ALA A 33 -34.17 0.01 30.38
CA ALA A 33 -35.04 -0.29 29.23
C ALA A 33 -34.22 -0.58 27.94
N LEU A 34 -33.10 0.09 27.74
CA LEU A 34 -32.16 -0.18 26.66
C LEU A 34 -31.44 -1.52 26.82
N ASN A 35 -31.25 -2.03 28.05
CA ASN A 35 -30.50 -3.26 28.28
C ASN A 35 -31.25 -4.54 27.87
N ARG A 36 -32.59 -4.50 27.78
CA ARG A 36 -33.40 -5.67 27.39
C ARG A 36 -33.51 -5.89 25.87
N GLN A 37 -33.18 -4.88 25.03
CA GLN A 37 -33.18 -4.97 23.57
C GLN A 37 -31.80 -4.80 22.93
N ARG A 38 -30.71 -4.85 23.72
CA ARG A 38 -29.37 -4.48 23.27
C ARG A 38 -28.67 -5.52 22.40
N ILE A 39 -29.04 -6.81 22.51
CA ILE A 39 -28.37 -7.85 21.72
C ILE A 39 -28.60 -7.63 20.21
N PRO A 40 -29.83 -7.37 19.69
CA PRO A 40 -30.00 -7.15 18.26
C PRO A 40 -29.45 -5.80 17.78
N VAL A 41 -29.50 -4.74 18.60
CA VAL A 41 -28.98 -3.41 18.22
C VAL A 41 -27.47 -3.40 18.16
N LEU A 42 -26.78 -4.02 19.15
CA LEU A 42 -25.32 -4.18 19.12
C LEU A 42 -24.87 -5.06 17.95
N LEU A 43 -25.64 -6.11 17.63
CA LEU A 43 -25.35 -6.98 16.48
C LEU A 43 -25.51 -6.23 15.16
N ILE A 44 -26.54 -5.39 15.04
CA ILE A 44 -26.77 -4.53 13.84
C ILE A 44 -25.66 -3.49 13.72
N VAL A 45 -25.27 -2.83 14.84
CA VAL A 45 -24.17 -1.84 14.83
C VAL A 45 -22.84 -2.52 14.49
N LEU A 46 -22.59 -3.73 14.99
CA LEU A 46 -21.38 -4.52 14.67
C LEU A 46 -21.37 -4.96 13.20
N ILE A 47 -22.53 -5.37 12.66
CA ILE A 47 -22.68 -5.73 11.24
C ILE A 47 -22.53 -4.48 10.36
N CYS A 48 -23.12 -3.35 10.74
CA CYS A 48 -22.97 -2.08 10.01
C CYS A 48 -21.52 -1.54 10.09
N ALA A 49 -20.85 -1.68 11.24
CA ALA A 49 -19.45 -1.33 11.39
C ALA A 49 -18.55 -2.26 10.55
N ALA A 50 -18.81 -3.56 10.57
CA ALA A 50 -18.10 -4.53 9.74
C ALA A 50 -18.35 -4.30 8.25
N ALA A 51 -19.58 -4.00 7.84
CA ALA A 51 -19.92 -3.66 6.46
C ALA A 51 -19.31 -2.31 6.05
N GLY A 52 -19.29 -1.32 6.95
CA GLY A 52 -18.65 -0.01 6.72
C GLY A 52 -17.12 -0.14 6.60
N THR A 53 -16.48 -0.93 7.44
CA THR A 53 -15.04 -1.20 7.33
C THR A 53 -14.72 -2.06 6.11
N TYR A 54 -15.60 -2.99 5.74
CA TYR A 54 -15.45 -3.81 4.54
C TYR A 54 -15.62 -2.98 3.27
N SER A 55 -16.59 -2.05 3.21
CA SER A 55 -16.74 -1.13 2.08
C SER A 55 -15.60 -0.11 1.99
N LEU A 56 -15.10 0.38 3.12
CA LEU A 56 -13.88 1.20 3.19
C LEU A 56 -12.64 0.40 2.77
N TRP A 57 -12.55 -0.87 3.14
CA TRP A 57 -11.45 -1.73 2.72
C TRP A 57 -11.51 -2.03 1.21
N LEU A 58 -12.71 -2.28 0.65
CA LEU A 58 -12.87 -2.42 -0.80
C LEU A 58 -12.59 -1.11 -1.57
N SER A 59 -12.90 0.05 -1.01
CA SER A 59 -12.59 1.33 -1.67
C SER A 59 -11.11 1.69 -1.59
N HIS A 60 -10.34 1.13 -0.64
CA HIS A 60 -8.89 1.28 -0.57
C HIS A 60 -8.14 0.40 -1.57
N THR A 61 -8.81 -0.60 -2.17
CA THR A 61 -8.22 -1.39 -3.27
C THR A 61 -8.37 -0.71 -4.64
N ASN A 62 -9.18 0.33 -4.73
CA ASN A 62 -9.24 1.20 -5.90
C ASN A 62 -8.18 2.29 -5.77
N LEU A 63 -6.89 1.94 -5.93
CA LEU A 63 -5.84 2.93 -6.18
C LEU A 63 -6.27 3.74 -7.41
N PRO A 64 -6.22 5.09 -7.35
CA PRO A 64 -6.51 5.89 -8.52
C PRO A 64 -5.57 5.43 -9.63
N ASN A 65 -6.16 4.86 -10.67
CA ASN A 65 -5.46 4.49 -11.88
C ASN A 65 -5.19 5.78 -12.68
N GLU A 66 -4.35 6.68 -12.13
CA GLU A 66 -3.91 7.87 -12.86
C GLU A 66 -3.08 7.54 -14.11
N ALA A 67 -2.69 6.26 -14.27
CA ALA A 67 -2.09 5.78 -15.51
C ALA A 67 -3.14 5.39 -16.58
N ALA A 68 -4.44 5.44 -16.28
CA ALA A 68 -5.51 5.06 -17.22
C ALA A 68 -5.94 6.19 -18.16
N ALA A 69 -5.23 7.30 -18.20
CA ALA A 69 -5.42 8.28 -19.27
C ALA A 69 -4.70 7.80 -20.54
N ALA A 70 -5.40 7.07 -21.39
CA ALA A 70 -5.04 6.68 -22.76
C ALA A 70 -4.00 5.54 -22.91
N GLY A 71 -4.26 4.36 -22.34
CA GLY A 71 -3.44 3.18 -22.64
C GLY A 71 -4.06 1.91 -22.05
N THR A 72 -3.88 0.80 -22.71
CA THR A 72 -4.20 -0.54 -22.22
C THR A 72 -3.57 -0.75 -20.83
N ALA A 73 -4.23 -1.49 -19.93
CA ALA A 73 -3.75 -1.71 -18.57
C ALA A 73 -2.33 -2.29 -18.53
N PRO A 74 -1.48 -1.87 -17.56
CA PRO A 74 -0.13 -2.43 -17.44
C PRO A 74 -0.17 -3.93 -17.23
N VAL A 75 0.72 -4.65 -17.91
CA VAL A 75 0.82 -6.11 -17.93
C VAL A 75 1.80 -6.58 -16.87
N GLU A 76 1.40 -7.52 -16.02
CA GLU A 76 2.29 -8.10 -15.03
C GLU A 76 3.35 -8.98 -15.69
N VAL A 77 4.61 -8.77 -15.29
CA VAL A 77 5.77 -9.48 -15.80
C VAL A 77 6.59 -10.11 -14.69
N THR A 78 7.37 -11.08 -15.04
CA THR A 78 8.34 -11.72 -14.13
C THR A 78 9.74 -11.63 -14.71
N VAL A 79 10.75 -11.65 -13.84
CA VAL A 79 12.14 -11.77 -14.28
C VAL A 79 12.37 -13.17 -14.81
N GLN A 80 12.52 -13.29 -16.13
CA GLN A 80 12.78 -14.56 -16.78
C GLN A 80 14.26 -14.93 -16.67
N ASP A 81 15.14 -14.01 -17.04
CA ASP A 81 16.55 -14.27 -17.15
C ASP A 81 17.41 -13.03 -16.84
N LEU A 82 18.66 -13.30 -16.48
CA LEU A 82 19.71 -12.29 -16.34
C LEU A 82 20.98 -12.90 -16.96
N GLN A 83 21.36 -12.40 -18.12
CA GLN A 83 22.49 -12.92 -18.91
C GLN A 83 23.65 -11.94 -18.93
N GLY A 84 24.84 -12.47 -19.18
CA GLY A 84 26.07 -11.68 -19.30
C GLY A 84 26.89 -11.68 -18.02
N THR A 85 27.84 -10.75 -17.95
CA THR A 85 28.69 -10.51 -16.79
C THR A 85 28.07 -9.39 -15.94
N LEU A 86 28.52 -9.25 -14.67
CA LEU A 86 28.03 -8.16 -13.81
C LEU A 86 28.21 -6.77 -14.43
N ASN A 87 29.23 -6.56 -15.24
CA ASN A 87 29.49 -5.26 -15.86
C ASN A 87 28.76 -5.05 -17.19
N ASN A 88 28.19 -6.10 -17.76
CA ASN A 88 27.41 -6.05 -19.02
C ASN A 88 26.29 -7.07 -18.95
N ALA A 89 25.32 -6.82 -18.09
CA ALA A 89 24.21 -7.70 -17.87
C ALA A 89 22.96 -7.24 -18.63
N THR A 90 22.24 -8.21 -19.17
CA THR A 90 20.95 -8.02 -19.82
C THR A 90 19.87 -8.71 -19.01
N LEU A 91 18.93 -7.91 -18.51
CA LEU A 91 17.74 -8.37 -17.81
C LEU A 91 16.62 -8.65 -18.82
N THR A 92 16.01 -9.83 -18.76
CA THR A 92 14.84 -10.18 -19.56
C THR A 92 13.62 -10.32 -18.65
N LEU A 93 12.59 -9.51 -18.92
CA LEU A 93 11.27 -9.58 -18.31
C LEU A 93 10.31 -10.27 -19.27
N LYS A 94 9.51 -11.21 -18.78
CA LYS A 94 8.49 -11.95 -19.53
C LYS A 94 7.11 -11.70 -18.94
N GLU A 95 6.10 -11.58 -19.78
CA GLU A 95 4.69 -11.59 -19.34
C GLU A 95 4.40 -12.81 -18.48
N LYS A 96 3.70 -12.59 -17.39
CA LYS A 96 3.30 -13.66 -16.47
C LYS A 96 2.32 -14.63 -17.14
N ASN A 97 1.39 -14.10 -17.93
CA ASN A 97 0.33 -14.85 -18.60
C ASN A 97 0.38 -14.73 -20.12
N GLY A 98 1.57 -14.51 -20.68
CA GLY A 98 1.76 -14.33 -22.12
C GLY A 98 3.14 -14.74 -22.60
N ASN A 99 3.45 -14.41 -23.85
CA ASN A 99 4.69 -14.80 -24.52
C ASN A 99 5.59 -13.62 -24.91
N ARG A 100 5.16 -12.39 -24.66
CA ARG A 100 5.98 -11.22 -24.96
C ARG A 100 7.08 -11.06 -23.92
N ARG A 101 8.24 -10.59 -24.35
CA ARG A 101 9.43 -10.38 -23.50
C ARG A 101 10.06 -9.06 -23.86
N ILE A 102 10.63 -8.36 -22.89
CA ILE A 102 11.51 -7.23 -23.13
C ILE A 102 12.86 -7.50 -22.48
N SER A 103 13.92 -7.04 -23.14
CA SER A 103 15.28 -7.17 -22.64
C SER A 103 15.91 -5.79 -22.54
N MET A 104 16.60 -5.54 -21.43
CA MET A 104 17.22 -4.26 -21.14
C MET A 104 18.57 -4.43 -20.46
N ALA A 105 19.51 -3.54 -20.77
CA ALA A 105 20.77 -3.50 -20.08
C ALA A 105 20.59 -3.00 -18.64
N VAL A 106 21.28 -3.62 -17.70
CA VAL A 106 21.31 -3.23 -16.27
C VAL A 106 22.75 -3.07 -15.79
N GLY A 107 22.95 -2.17 -14.85
CA GLY A 107 24.27 -1.94 -14.26
C GLY A 107 24.70 -3.08 -13.32
N SER A 108 25.96 -3.04 -12.91
CA SER A 108 26.56 -4.09 -12.08
C SER A 108 25.90 -4.26 -10.72
N THR A 109 25.52 -3.15 -10.09
CA THR A 109 24.85 -3.14 -8.78
C THR A 109 23.48 -3.76 -8.85
N GLU A 110 22.69 -3.40 -9.87
CA GLU A 110 21.36 -3.93 -10.13
C GLU A 110 21.43 -5.41 -10.49
N ALA A 111 22.36 -5.79 -11.38
CA ALA A 111 22.57 -7.17 -11.79
C ALA A 111 22.92 -8.06 -10.58
N LEU A 112 23.81 -7.59 -9.69
CA LEU A 112 24.18 -8.31 -8.49
C LEU A 112 22.98 -8.49 -7.54
N ALA A 113 22.20 -7.43 -7.33
CA ALA A 113 21.02 -7.47 -6.46
C ALA A 113 19.95 -8.44 -7.00
N ILE A 114 19.67 -8.38 -8.32
CA ILE A 114 18.72 -9.26 -8.99
C ILE A 114 19.18 -10.72 -8.96
N ALA A 115 20.46 -11.00 -9.27
CA ALA A 115 21.02 -12.33 -9.27
C ALA A 115 20.94 -12.99 -7.88
N ARG A 116 21.26 -12.24 -6.81
CA ARG A 116 21.13 -12.73 -5.43
C ARG A 116 19.70 -13.06 -5.05
N GLN A 117 18.77 -12.20 -5.42
CA GLN A 117 17.34 -12.43 -5.11
C GLN A 117 16.78 -13.65 -5.86
N ARG A 118 17.34 -14.01 -6.98
CA ARG A 118 17.01 -15.22 -7.74
C ARG A 118 17.71 -16.50 -7.22
N GLY A 119 18.48 -16.40 -6.14
CA GLY A 119 19.15 -17.54 -5.53
C GLY A 119 20.35 -18.05 -6.33
N ASN A 120 21.06 -17.17 -7.05
CA ASN A 120 22.29 -17.57 -7.72
C ASN A 120 23.36 -17.92 -6.66
N SER A 121 23.60 -19.21 -6.46
CA SER A 121 24.50 -19.77 -5.47
C SER A 121 25.99 -19.48 -5.72
N GLN A 122 26.34 -18.98 -6.90
CA GLN A 122 27.72 -18.58 -7.22
C GLN A 122 28.09 -17.22 -6.60
N ILE A 123 27.10 -16.46 -6.12
CA ILE A 123 27.32 -15.20 -5.46
C ILE A 123 27.27 -15.45 -3.94
N PRO A 124 28.39 -15.30 -3.21
CA PRO A 124 28.38 -15.48 -1.76
C PRO A 124 27.33 -14.59 -1.10
N PRO A 125 26.66 -15.08 -0.04
CA PRO A 125 25.79 -14.24 0.76
C PRO A 125 26.62 -13.12 1.36
N ASP A 126 26.21 -11.88 1.11
CA ASP A 126 26.85 -10.72 1.72
C ASP A 126 26.36 -10.59 3.16
N GLN A 127 27.28 -10.38 4.06
CA GLN A 127 26.97 -10.19 5.48
C GLN A 127 26.50 -8.74 5.78
N GLN A 128 26.64 -7.84 4.80
CA GLN A 128 26.26 -6.44 4.95
C GLN A 128 25.03 -6.11 4.12
N PRO A 129 24.12 -5.27 4.63
CA PRO A 129 22.97 -4.76 3.85
C PRO A 129 23.47 -4.04 2.59
N GLN A 130 22.84 -4.35 1.46
CA GLN A 130 23.15 -3.70 0.19
C GLN A 130 22.28 -2.45 0.00
N ALA A 131 22.59 -1.65 -1.02
CA ALA A 131 21.84 -0.42 -1.32
C ALA A 131 20.32 -0.65 -1.41
N TYR A 132 19.90 -1.73 -2.04
CA TYR A 132 18.45 -2.05 -2.16
C TYR A 132 17.83 -2.59 -0.87
N ASP A 133 18.62 -3.24 0.01
CA ASP A 133 18.16 -3.60 1.34
C ASP A 133 17.95 -2.34 2.18
N LEU A 134 18.95 -1.44 2.18
CA LEU A 134 18.85 -0.16 2.85
C LEU A 134 17.65 0.67 2.34
N MET A 135 17.45 0.70 1.02
CA MET A 135 16.34 1.43 0.41
C MET A 135 14.99 0.85 0.84
N ARG A 136 14.81 -0.48 0.79
CA ARG A 136 13.62 -1.17 1.28
C ARG A 136 13.38 -0.86 2.75
N ASP A 137 14.40 -1.02 3.58
CA ASP A 137 14.28 -0.84 5.03
C ASP A 137 13.98 0.62 5.38
N THR A 138 14.58 1.58 4.66
CA THR A 138 14.27 3.01 4.81
C THR A 138 12.79 3.29 4.51
N ILE A 139 12.27 2.77 3.40
CA ILE A 139 10.86 2.91 3.03
C ILE A 139 9.96 2.33 4.13
N GLN A 140 10.28 1.15 4.64
CA GLN A 140 9.50 0.48 5.68
C GLN A 140 9.57 1.22 7.03
N GLN A 141 10.75 1.72 7.42
CA GLN A 141 10.92 2.51 8.66
C GLN A 141 10.14 3.83 8.63
N LEU A 142 9.93 4.40 7.45
CA LEU A 142 9.07 5.56 7.25
C LEU A 142 7.56 5.22 7.21
N GLY A 143 7.18 3.97 7.51
CA GLY A 143 5.79 3.52 7.49
C GLY A 143 5.21 3.34 6.10
N ALA A 144 6.07 3.34 5.07
CA ALA A 144 5.66 3.17 3.68
C ALA A 144 5.99 1.76 3.15
N ARG A 145 5.44 1.43 1.99
CA ARG A 145 5.76 0.18 1.29
C ARG A 145 5.83 0.43 -0.22
N VAL A 146 6.61 -0.41 -0.90
CA VAL A 146 6.59 -0.47 -2.36
C VAL A 146 5.38 -1.29 -2.79
N ASP A 147 4.43 -0.68 -3.47
CA ASP A 147 3.21 -1.37 -3.93
C ASP A 147 3.44 -2.10 -5.23
N ARG A 148 4.11 -1.45 -6.19
CA ARG A 148 4.43 -2.01 -7.50
C ARG A 148 5.49 -1.17 -8.20
N VAL A 149 6.05 -1.77 -9.24
CA VAL A 149 6.94 -1.10 -10.19
C VAL A 149 6.35 -1.19 -11.59
N ILE A 150 6.48 -0.12 -12.39
CA ILE A 150 5.94 -0.07 -13.74
C ILE A 150 7.04 0.44 -14.68
N VAL A 151 7.40 -0.37 -15.68
CA VAL A 151 8.16 0.13 -16.85
C VAL A 151 7.15 0.80 -17.76
N ASN A 152 7.13 2.11 -17.77
CA ASN A 152 6.03 2.91 -18.32
C ASN A 152 6.35 3.58 -19.65
N ASP A 153 7.62 3.64 -20.02
CA ASP A 153 8.03 4.19 -21.31
C ASP A 153 9.36 3.58 -21.78
N ALA A 154 9.64 3.74 -23.05
CA ALA A 154 10.89 3.32 -23.65
C ALA A 154 11.21 4.21 -24.85
N THR A 155 12.47 4.55 -24.98
CA THR A 155 13.06 5.13 -26.21
C THR A 155 13.87 4.05 -26.92
N GLN A 156 14.44 4.36 -28.06
CA GLN A 156 15.35 3.42 -28.75
C GLN A 156 16.63 3.09 -27.94
N ARG A 157 16.94 3.89 -26.91
CA ARG A 157 18.17 3.77 -26.13
C ARG A 157 17.93 3.39 -24.68
N GLU A 158 16.80 3.76 -24.11
CA GLU A 158 16.55 3.63 -22.67
C GLU A 158 15.09 3.29 -22.36
N TYR A 159 14.91 2.48 -21.36
CA TYR A 159 13.61 2.26 -20.72
C TYR A 159 13.46 3.19 -19.53
N LEU A 160 12.25 3.62 -19.24
CA LEU A 160 11.88 4.42 -18.08
C LEU A 160 10.98 3.60 -17.15
N ALA A 161 11.14 3.77 -15.86
CA ALA A 161 10.32 3.09 -14.88
C ALA A 161 9.84 4.02 -13.76
N GLN A 162 8.82 3.56 -13.06
CA GLN A 162 8.25 4.21 -11.90
C GLN A 162 8.11 3.21 -10.78
N VAL A 163 8.44 3.66 -9.57
CA VAL A 163 8.17 2.94 -8.32
C VAL A 163 6.99 3.60 -7.65
N VAL A 164 5.94 2.82 -7.39
CA VAL A 164 4.75 3.26 -6.67
C VAL A 164 4.90 2.88 -5.21
N VAL A 165 4.87 3.88 -4.35
CA VAL A 165 5.05 3.73 -2.90
C VAL A 165 3.81 4.25 -2.20
N SER A 166 3.28 3.52 -1.22
CA SER A 166 2.15 3.95 -0.40
C SER A 166 2.52 4.08 1.07
N ASN A 167 1.89 5.05 1.74
CA ASN A 167 1.99 5.26 3.18
C ASN A 167 0.63 5.74 3.72
N GLY A 168 -0.07 4.88 4.48
CA GLY A 168 -1.29 5.26 5.18
C GLY A 168 -2.45 5.78 4.30
N GLY A 169 -2.43 5.50 2.98
CA GLY A 169 -3.41 5.99 2.00
C GLY A 169 -2.83 6.99 0.99
N ASP A 170 -1.71 7.63 1.31
CA ASP A 170 -0.99 8.47 0.35
C ASP A 170 -0.20 7.59 -0.61
N VAL A 171 -0.36 7.84 -1.91
CA VAL A 171 0.38 7.16 -2.98
C VAL A 171 1.35 8.14 -3.63
N LYS A 172 2.61 7.73 -3.74
CA LYS A 172 3.66 8.52 -4.42
C LYS A 172 4.28 7.71 -5.55
N VAL A 173 4.50 8.38 -6.66
CA VAL A 173 5.14 7.80 -7.84
C VAL A 173 6.53 8.40 -7.99
N ILE A 174 7.54 7.55 -7.98
CA ILE A 174 8.95 7.94 -8.04
C ILE A 174 9.53 7.45 -9.36
N LYS A 175 10.11 8.35 -10.15
CA LYS A 175 10.83 7.98 -11.38
C LYS A 175 12.12 7.24 -11.03
N ALA A 176 12.40 6.17 -11.76
CA ALA A 176 13.57 5.34 -11.53
C ALA A 176 14.10 4.76 -12.84
N ARG A 177 15.37 4.34 -12.84
CA ARG A 177 15.88 3.48 -13.92
C ARG A 177 15.26 2.09 -13.79
N PRO A 178 15.00 1.38 -14.89
CA PRO A 178 14.32 0.07 -14.84
C PRO A 178 15.06 -0.96 -13.99
N GLY A 179 16.38 -1.03 -14.09
CA GLY A 179 17.20 -1.94 -13.29
C GLY A 179 17.06 -1.70 -11.78
N ASP A 180 17.12 -0.43 -11.35
CA ASP A 180 16.93 -0.04 -9.95
C ASP A 180 15.53 -0.41 -9.46
N ALA A 181 14.52 -0.08 -10.27
CA ALA A 181 13.13 -0.35 -9.96
C ALA A 181 12.86 -1.86 -9.80
N VAL A 182 13.35 -2.68 -10.73
CA VAL A 182 13.22 -4.14 -10.66
C VAL A 182 13.97 -4.72 -9.46
N ALA A 183 15.20 -4.26 -9.20
CA ALA A 183 15.97 -4.72 -8.04
C ALA A 183 15.25 -4.41 -6.73
N LEU A 184 14.70 -3.20 -6.59
CA LEU A 184 13.91 -2.80 -5.42
C LEU A 184 12.60 -3.59 -5.32
N ALA A 185 11.90 -3.83 -6.45
CA ALA A 185 10.68 -4.64 -6.48
C ALA A 185 10.94 -6.05 -5.96
N LEU A 186 11.98 -6.71 -6.46
CA LEU A 186 12.37 -8.05 -6.02
C LEU A 186 12.73 -8.09 -4.52
N LYS A 187 13.46 -7.09 -4.02
CA LYS A 187 13.80 -6.97 -2.59
C LYS A 187 12.60 -6.71 -1.70
N SER A 188 11.59 -6.00 -2.21
CA SER A 188 10.36 -5.65 -1.48
C SER A 188 9.24 -6.68 -1.64
N GLY A 189 9.40 -7.67 -2.52
CA GLY A 189 8.33 -8.61 -2.88
C GLY A 189 7.19 -7.96 -3.68
N ALA A 190 7.45 -6.79 -4.29
CA ALA A 190 6.46 -6.03 -5.04
C ALA A 190 6.31 -6.56 -6.48
N PRO A 191 5.10 -6.55 -7.06
CA PRO A 191 4.88 -6.96 -8.44
C PRO A 191 5.49 -5.95 -9.42
N ILE A 192 5.90 -6.48 -10.58
CA ILE A 192 6.50 -5.71 -11.67
C ILE A 192 5.53 -5.71 -12.83
N TYR A 193 5.30 -4.53 -13.39
CA TYR A 193 4.45 -4.31 -14.56
C TYR A 193 5.21 -3.64 -15.68
N VAL A 194 4.75 -3.84 -16.90
CA VAL A 194 5.20 -3.14 -18.10
C VAL A 194 3.95 -2.58 -18.79
N GLU A 195 3.98 -1.33 -19.22
CA GLU A 195 2.88 -0.82 -20.05
C GLU A 195 2.80 -1.56 -21.38
N ASP A 196 1.59 -1.88 -21.77
CA ASP A 196 1.30 -2.68 -22.96
C ASP A 196 1.94 -2.09 -24.23
N LYS A 197 1.88 -0.75 -24.37
CA LYS A 197 2.55 -0.01 -25.46
C LYS A 197 4.07 -0.27 -25.54
N VAL A 198 4.72 -0.54 -24.40
CA VAL A 198 6.17 -0.83 -24.34
C VAL A 198 6.42 -2.26 -24.79
N LEU A 199 5.59 -3.21 -24.35
CA LEU A 199 5.63 -4.60 -24.80
C LEU A 199 5.35 -4.73 -26.30
N ASP A 200 4.40 -3.98 -26.84
CA ASP A 200 4.06 -4.00 -28.25
C ASP A 200 5.16 -3.43 -29.13
N ARG A 201 5.78 -2.34 -28.68
CA ARG A 201 6.78 -1.61 -29.48
C ARG A 201 8.18 -2.21 -29.39
N PHE A 202 8.56 -2.71 -28.22
CA PHE A 202 9.94 -3.16 -27.94
C PHE A 202 10.01 -4.63 -27.54
N GLY A 203 8.86 -5.30 -27.38
CA GLY A 203 8.80 -6.69 -27.01
C GLY A 203 9.12 -7.62 -28.16
N SER A 204 9.70 -8.77 -27.84
CA SER A 204 9.83 -9.91 -28.73
C SER A 204 8.86 -11.01 -28.31
N LYS A 205 8.28 -11.71 -29.30
CA LYS A 205 7.52 -12.95 -29.03
C LYS A 205 8.50 -14.08 -28.80
N GLY A 206 8.41 -14.76 -27.67
CA GLY A 206 9.17 -15.98 -27.46
C GLY A 206 8.67 -17.06 -28.38
N SER A 207 9.57 -17.73 -29.14
CA SER A 207 9.26 -19.04 -29.70
C SER A 207 8.94 -20.00 -28.56
N GLY A 208 7.73 -20.57 -28.55
CA GLY A 208 7.30 -21.58 -27.61
C GLY A 208 8.13 -22.84 -27.68
#